data_7cd74c1d04df201229b140b2865c9472
#
_entry.id   7cd74c1d04df201229b140b2865c9472
#
_cell.length_a   1.000
_cell.length_b   1.000
_cell.length_c   1.000
_cell.angle_alpha   90.00
_cell.angle_beta   90.00
_cell.angle_gamma   90.00
#
_symmetry.space_group_name_H-M   'P 1'
#
loop_
_entity.id
_entity.type
_entity.pdbx_description
1 polymer ?
#
loop_
_entity_poly.entity_id
_entity_poly.type
_entity_poly.pdbx_seq_one_letter_code
_entity_poly.pdbx_strand_id
1 'polypeptide(L)'
;MKRAKLKIEILTVIFCSLIFAFSEKNNSIYADEVLTDMELPTGRLVFEEETEEAADEDYESIEESDIAEQSLLRTADIAADDWNKYGSDYFYDQLSDEEKAYWNALDVICEKYLTTETDAVTTKSGAYRMQAISGSTLAKAQQKNVLLMFRYSNPQYYFLNATVYTISYSNDTISLVFGIYPAFENGTDRMEKTEKVKEQVDAWQEQIDQCSKDYEKVKKIHDLICEKVYYNQALVNSDFATESTEYSQSVYSVFCTDKTVCAGYAQSFAMMCNGSGIDTAVVTSSNHEWNKVKICSSWYNVDCTWDDQSDGYYYNFFVKSDEFYDTYSSWSKTCHTEEDYWEGYLPVCTLDSGATQTDPGKIPIEGHTIVTDAAVAASCETTGLTEGSHCSVCGEILTEQTVIPATGHTPVKDAAVAAACETSGLTEGSHCSVCKTVLVAQKVIPAAGHKWSEYRESGKVKRKCSVCGKTETVRTLPKVKTVQLSKTSYTYDGKSHMPAVKVTNSAGKKLKEGTDYKIKKPSGRKNAGIYTVTIEMKGDYTGKYRKTFQIIPK
;
A
#
# COMPACT_ATOMS: atom_id res chain seq x y z
N MET A 1 -43.41 -4.92 57.69
CA MET A 1 -42.64 -4.05 56.75
C MET A 1 -41.47 -4.80 56.05
N LYS A 2 -40.65 -5.61 56.73
CA LYS A 2 -39.55 -6.37 56.08
C LYS A 2 -39.99 -7.38 54.99
N ARG A 3 -41.16 -8.00 55.09
CA ARG A 3 -41.63 -8.98 54.06
C ARG A 3 -42.22 -8.33 52.80
N ALA A 4 -42.56 -7.04 52.83
CA ALA A 4 -43.02 -6.32 51.65
C ALA A 4 -41.84 -5.80 50.82
N LYS A 5 -40.72 -5.40 51.45
CA LYS A 5 -39.50 -4.99 50.75
C LYS A 5 -38.88 -6.16 49.98
N LEU A 6 -38.81 -7.36 50.59
CA LEU A 6 -38.24 -8.55 49.96
C LEU A 6 -39.02 -9.00 48.71
N LYS A 7 -40.36 -8.78 48.67
CA LYS A 7 -41.17 -9.11 47.48
C LYS A 7 -41.02 -8.12 46.33
N ILE A 8 -40.69 -6.84 46.63
CA ILE A 8 -40.44 -5.83 45.61
C ILE A 8 -39.06 -6.07 44.97
N GLU A 9 -38.04 -6.44 45.75
CA GLU A 9 -36.68 -6.74 45.27
C GLU A 9 -36.65 -7.96 44.33
N ILE A 10 -37.39 -9.03 44.68
CA ILE A 10 -37.49 -10.25 43.81
C ILE A 10 -38.27 -9.93 42.51
N LEU A 11 -39.23 -9.01 42.51
CA LEU A 11 -39.97 -8.64 41.30
C LEU A 11 -39.09 -7.79 40.33
N THR A 12 -38.19 -6.99 40.86
CA THR A 12 -37.33 -6.11 40.08
C THR A 12 -36.24 -6.90 39.35
N VAL A 13 -35.64 -7.90 40.00
CA VAL A 13 -34.60 -8.78 39.36
C VAL A 13 -35.23 -9.68 38.26
N ILE A 14 -36.45 -10.16 38.44
CA ILE A 14 -37.17 -10.91 37.41
C ILE A 14 -37.53 -10.02 36.21
N PHE A 15 -37.72 -8.72 36.43
CA PHE A 15 -38.05 -7.78 35.36
C PHE A 15 -36.86 -7.45 34.48
N CYS A 16 -35.64 -7.38 35.02
CA CYS A 16 -34.41 -7.17 34.21
C CYS A 16 -34.13 -8.38 33.29
N SER A 17 -34.36 -9.63 33.78
CA SER A 17 -34.23 -10.86 32.97
C SER A 17 -35.30 -10.98 31.87
N LEU A 18 -36.45 -10.32 32.03
CA LEU A 18 -37.56 -10.33 31.06
C LEU A 18 -37.46 -9.18 30.02
N ILE A 19 -36.74 -8.10 30.30
CA ILE A 19 -36.58 -6.99 29.35
C ILE A 19 -35.68 -7.43 28.18
N PHE A 20 -34.66 -8.24 28.39
CA PHE A 20 -33.83 -8.78 27.31
C PHE A 20 -34.62 -9.75 26.37
N ALA A 21 -35.68 -10.36 26.83
CA ALA A 21 -36.47 -11.32 26.04
C ALA A 21 -37.64 -10.69 25.25
N PHE A 22 -37.94 -9.41 25.38
CA PHE A 22 -39.10 -8.75 24.78
C PHE A 22 -38.82 -7.51 23.92
N SER A 23 -37.58 -7.27 23.53
CA SER A 23 -37.17 -6.09 22.76
C SER A 23 -37.56 -6.10 21.27
N GLU A 24 -38.18 -7.12 20.75
CA GLU A 24 -38.55 -7.17 19.32
C GLU A 24 -39.90 -6.51 18.93
N LYS A 25 -40.67 -6.00 19.87
CA LYS A 25 -41.94 -5.32 19.53
C LYS A 25 -42.28 -4.23 20.52
N ASN A 26 -41.82 -3.06 20.33
CA ASN A 26 -42.41 -1.74 20.57
C ASN A 26 -41.35 -0.72 20.98
N ASN A 27 -41.11 0.20 20.10
CA ASN A 27 -40.55 1.50 20.43
C ASN A 27 -41.40 2.19 21.51
N SER A 28 -40.69 2.71 22.51
CA SER A 28 -41.13 3.65 23.52
C SER A 28 -42.03 3.14 24.66
N ILE A 29 -41.66 3.58 25.85
CA ILE A 29 -42.38 3.50 27.11
C ILE A 29 -42.13 2.19 27.86
N TYR A 30 -41.13 2.15 28.73
CA TYR A 30 -41.02 1.52 30.04
C TYR A 30 -39.55 1.34 30.48
N ALA A 31 -38.85 2.44 30.67
CA ALA A 31 -37.50 2.41 31.27
C ALA A 31 -37.28 3.44 32.41
N ASP A 32 -38.30 4.21 32.79
CA ASP A 32 -38.07 5.39 33.65
C ASP A 32 -38.39 5.22 35.14
N GLU A 33 -38.84 4.07 35.61
CA GLU A 33 -39.03 3.91 37.04
C GLU A 33 -38.54 2.54 37.52
N VAL A 34 -37.57 2.53 38.41
CA VAL A 34 -37.07 1.44 39.25
C VAL A 34 -35.67 0.94 38.93
N LEU A 35 -34.64 1.74 39.10
CA LEU A 35 -33.27 1.25 39.40
C LEU A 35 -32.44 2.39 40.05
N THR A 36 -32.91 2.93 41.17
CA THR A 36 -32.07 3.68 42.09
C THR A 36 -31.68 2.73 43.21
N ASP A 37 -30.40 2.49 43.44
CA ASP A 37 -29.76 1.78 44.56
C ASP A 37 -29.44 0.28 44.35
N MET A 38 -28.90 -0.14 43.18
CA MET A 38 -28.06 -1.34 43.14
C MET A 38 -26.64 -0.90 42.81
N GLU A 39 -25.77 -0.81 43.82
CA GLU A 39 -24.33 -0.80 43.64
C GLU A 39 -23.94 -2.20 43.12
N LEU A 40 -23.70 -2.32 41.83
CA LEU A 40 -23.06 -3.52 41.28
C LEU A 40 -21.59 -3.45 41.61
N PRO A 41 -20.97 -4.50 42.17
CA PRO A 41 -19.54 -4.50 42.44
C PRO A 41 -18.81 -4.46 41.11
N THR A 42 -18.09 -3.40 40.94
CA THR A 42 -17.17 -3.16 39.83
C THR A 42 -15.77 -3.58 40.27
N GLY A 43 -14.85 -3.74 39.35
CA GLY A 43 -13.42 -3.85 39.66
C GLY A 43 -12.83 -2.57 40.27
N ARG A 44 -13.67 -1.66 40.75
CA ARG A 44 -13.30 -0.38 41.35
C ARG A 44 -12.38 -0.57 42.56
N LEU A 45 -11.27 0.18 42.61
CA LEU A 45 -10.33 0.11 43.71
C LEU A 45 -10.98 0.56 45.04
N VAL A 46 -10.88 -0.31 46.03
CA VAL A 46 -11.32 -0.07 47.40
C VAL A 46 -10.09 0.23 48.27
N PHE A 47 -9.99 1.44 48.76
CA PHE A 47 -8.87 1.87 49.60
C PHE A 47 -9.21 1.59 51.06
N GLU A 48 -8.61 0.51 51.62
CA GLU A 48 -8.73 0.18 53.05
C GLU A 48 -8.05 1.24 53.88
N GLU A 49 -8.70 1.66 54.95
CA GLU A 49 -8.15 2.64 55.90
C GLU A 49 -7.18 1.96 56.90
N GLU A 50 -7.14 0.63 56.96
CA GLU A 50 -6.21 -0.07 57.79
C GLU A 50 -4.77 0.17 57.30
N THR A 51 -3.98 0.91 58.13
CA THR A 51 -2.55 1.10 57.92
C THR A 51 -1.77 -0.02 58.57
N GLU A 52 -0.98 -0.69 57.77
CA GLU A 52 0.02 -1.65 58.28
C GLU A 52 1.38 -0.94 58.42
N GLU A 53 2.08 -1.21 59.53
CA GLU A 53 3.47 -0.80 59.68
C GLU A 53 4.34 -1.82 58.92
N ALA A 54 5.28 -1.33 58.11
CA ALA A 54 6.23 -2.19 57.42
C ALA A 54 7.12 -2.92 58.48
N ALA A 55 7.03 -4.23 58.51
CA ALA A 55 8.00 -5.04 59.28
C ALA A 55 9.32 -5.14 58.47
N ASP A 56 10.45 -5.28 59.16
CA ASP A 56 11.76 -5.41 58.50
C ASP A 56 11.83 -6.60 57.51
N GLU A 57 10.97 -7.60 57.68
CA GLU A 57 10.88 -8.80 56.85
C GLU A 57 9.90 -8.66 55.67
N ASP A 58 9.05 -7.63 55.67
CA ASP A 58 8.05 -7.37 54.64
C ASP A 58 8.54 -6.43 53.53
N TYR A 59 9.79 -5.91 53.68
CA TYR A 59 10.36 -4.92 52.81
C TYR A 59 11.30 -5.58 51.79
N GLU A 60 10.97 -5.45 50.53
CA GLU A 60 11.90 -5.74 49.42
C GLU A 60 12.47 -4.43 48.90
N SER A 61 13.81 -4.29 49.01
CA SER A 61 14.51 -3.18 48.36
C SER A 61 14.52 -3.44 46.84
N ILE A 62 13.74 -2.67 46.08
CA ILE A 62 13.88 -2.67 44.65
C ILE A 62 15.12 -1.85 44.31
N GLU A 63 16.07 -2.47 43.61
CA GLU A 63 17.25 -1.77 43.16
C GLU A 63 16.92 -0.75 42.07
N GLU A 64 17.62 0.39 42.06
CA GLU A 64 17.44 1.38 40.96
C GLU A 64 17.71 0.77 39.57
N SER A 65 18.55 -0.28 39.49
CA SER A 65 18.80 -1.05 38.27
C SER A 65 17.54 -1.75 37.74
N ASP A 66 16.70 -2.32 38.61
CA ASP A 66 15.51 -3.05 38.24
C ASP A 66 14.42 -2.11 37.70
N ILE A 67 14.29 -0.93 38.34
CA ILE A 67 13.41 0.14 37.85
C ILE A 67 13.87 0.66 36.49
N ALA A 68 15.19 0.81 36.30
CA ALA A 68 15.75 1.24 35.02
C ALA A 68 15.58 0.16 33.93
N GLU A 69 15.69 -1.12 34.27
CA GLU A 69 15.44 -2.22 33.35
C GLU A 69 13.98 -2.26 32.89
N GLN A 70 13.00 -2.12 33.78
CA GLN A 70 11.59 -2.02 33.44
C GLN A 70 11.28 -0.82 32.54
N SER A 71 11.91 0.32 32.82
CA SER A 71 11.79 1.50 31.95
C SER A 71 12.35 1.25 30.54
N LEU A 72 13.41 0.45 30.42
CA LEU A 72 13.99 0.06 29.12
C LEU A 72 13.13 -0.98 28.38
N LEU A 73 12.51 -1.93 29.08
CA LEU A 73 11.61 -2.93 28.49
C LEU A 73 10.39 -2.27 27.84
N ARG A 74 9.84 -1.20 28.42
CA ARG A 74 8.74 -0.42 27.83
C ARG A 74 9.10 0.30 26.53
N THR A 75 10.38 0.55 26.28
CA THR A 75 10.89 1.24 25.09
C THR A 75 11.50 0.32 24.04
N ALA A 76 11.65 -0.98 24.36
CA ALA A 76 12.24 -1.99 23.47
C ALA A 76 11.18 -2.78 22.70
N ASP A 77 11.59 -3.38 21.57
CA ASP A 77 10.77 -4.43 20.92
C ASP A 77 10.66 -5.62 21.88
N ILE A 78 9.47 -5.80 22.45
CA ILE A 78 9.19 -6.81 23.48
C ILE A 78 9.22 -8.21 22.83
N ALA A 79 9.95 -9.14 23.44
CA ALA A 79 10.02 -10.53 22.97
C ALA A 79 8.63 -11.20 23.01
N ALA A 80 8.38 -12.15 22.11
CA ALA A 80 7.06 -12.80 21.98
C ALA A 80 6.58 -13.50 23.26
N ASP A 81 7.49 -13.89 24.14
CA ASP A 81 7.19 -14.59 25.39
C ASP A 81 7.11 -13.65 26.62
N ASP A 82 7.27 -12.35 26.42
CA ASP A 82 7.23 -11.37 27.50
C ASP A 82 5.78 -10.98 27.82
N TRP A 83 5.43 -11.05 29.10
CA TRP A 83 4.11 -10.65 29.59
C TRP A 83 3.86 -9.13 29.49
N ASN A 84 4.91 -8.32 29.44
CA ASN A 84 4.81 -6.87 29.38
C ASN A 84 4.09 -6.38 28.10
N LYS A 85 4.12 -7.16 27.02
CA LYS A 85 3.36 -6.84 25.80
C LYS A 85 1.84 -6.76 25.99
N TYR A 86 1.32 -7.36 27.06
CA TYR A 86 -0.11 -7.34 27.36
C TYR A 86 -0.55 -6.14 28.20
N GLY A 87 0.41 -5.35 28.71
CA GLY A 87 0.16 -4.06 29.33
C GLY A 87 -0.02 -2.94 28.30
N SER A 88 -0.56 -1.80 28.76
CA SER A 88 -0.73 -0.59 27.95
C SER A 88 0.10 0.54 28.50
N ASP A 89 0.82 1.25 27.65
CA ASP A 89 1.55 2.47 28.01
C ASP A 89 0.69 3.74 27.92
N TYR A 90 -0.57 3.62 27.49
CA TYR A 90 -1.44 4.76 27.26
C TYR A 90 -1.54 5.72 28.46
N PHE A 91 -1.74 5.19 29.66
CA PHE A 91 -1.77 6.01 30.87
C PHE A 91 -0.37 6.31 31.40
N TYR A 92 0.57 5.37 31.30
CA TYR A 92 1.96 5.56 31.71
C TYR A 92 2.60 6.78 31.04
N ASP A 93 2.37 6.97 29.76
CA ASP A 93 2.92 8.10 29.01
C ASP A 93 2.42 9.47 29.49
N GLN A 94 1.30 9.52 30.17
CA GLN A 94 0.71 10.72 30.71
C GLN A 94 1.21 11.09 32.11
N LEU A 95 1.99 10.23 32.76
CA LEU A 95 2.49 10.42 34.13
C LEU A 95 3.75 11.29 34.18
N SER A 96 3.97 11.96 35.31
CA SER A 96 5.26 12.61 35.64
C SER A 96 6.38 11.58 35.89
N ASP A 97 7.64 12.03 35.91
CA ASP A 97 8.79 11.14 36.13
C ASP A 97 8.74 10.46 37.51
N GLU A 98 8.25 11.15 38.55
CA GLU A 98 8.09 10.59 39.89
C GLU A 98 6.96 9.54 39.94
N GLU A 99 5.85 9.79 39.23
CA GLU A 99 4.75 8.83 39.11
C GLU A 99 5.17 7.60 38.28
N LYS A 100 5.96 7.79 37.24
CA LYS A 100 6.56 6.69 36.45
C LYS A 100 7.51 5.84 37.30
N ALA A 101 8.34 6.44 38.14
CA ALA A 101 9.19 5.70 39.07
C ALA A 101 8.37 4.83 40.01
N TYR A 102 7.27 5.35 40.55
CA TYR A 102 6.37 4.58 41.41
C TYR A 102 5.65 3.46 40.66
N TRP A 103 5.20 3.71 39.44
CA TRP A 103 4.63 2.70 38.55
C TRP A 103 5.63 1.57 38.29
N ASN A 104 6.86 1.89 37.90
CA ASN A 104 7.90 0.90 37.60
C ASN A 104 8.21 0.04 38.82
N ALA A 105 8.20 0.61 40.03
CA ALA A 105 8.38 -0.16 41.26
C ALA A 105 7.23 -1.15 41.52
N LEU A 106 5.99 -0.78 41.22
CA LEU A 106 4.85 -1.69 41.26
C LEU A 106 5.01 -2.81 40.23
N ASP A 107 5.46 -2.47 39.02
CA ASP A 107 5.60 -3.38 37.89
C ASP A 107 6.64 -4.47 38.19
N VAL A 108 7.80 -4.10 38.69
CA VAL A 108 8.86 -5.05 39.16
C VAL A 108 8.30 -6.09 40.12
N ILE A 109 7.56 -5.65 41.15
CA ILE A 109 6.95 -6.58 42.10
C ILE A 109 5.87 -7.44 41.48
N CYS A 110 4.98 -6.86 40.67
CA CYS A 110 3.93 -7.62 40.03
C CYS A 110 4.48 -8.66 39.06
N GLU A 111 5.52 -8.32 38.29
CA GLU A 111 6.21 -9.26 37.40
C GLU A 111 6.84 -10.42 38.20
N LYS A 112 7.45 -10.13 39.35
CA LYS A 112 7.94 -11.17 40.23
C LYS A 112 6.84 -12.14 40.67
N TYR A 113 5.66 -11.63 41.06
CA TYR A 113 4.50 -12.46 41.39
C TYR A 113 3.99 -13.27 40.18
N LEU A 114 4.05 -12.70 38.99
CA LEU A 114 3.63 -13.38 37.76
C LEU A 114 4.58 -14.51 37.35
N THR A 115 5.88 -14.34 37.56
CA THR A 115 6.94 -15.20 37.00
C THR A 115 7.65 -16.10 38.00
N THR A 116 7.32 -15.99 39.29
CA THR A 116 7.97 -16.79 40.38
C THR A 116 6.97 -17.37 41.37
N GLU A 117 7.42 -18.33 42.19
CA GLU A 117 6.64 -18.96 43.24
C GLU A 117 6.59 -18.11 44.54
N THR A 118 6.55 -16.77 44.41
CA THR A 118 6.48 -15.85 45.55
C THR A 118 5.09 -15.88 46.18
N ASP A 119 4.97 -16.28 47.45
CA ASP A 119 3.70 -16.26 48.18
C ASP A 119 3.23 -14.83 48.49
N ALA A 120 1.93 -14.63 48.57
CA ALA A 120 1.34 -13.39 49.03
C ALA A 120 1.63 -13.13 50.51
N VAL A 121 1.74 -11.88 50.92
CA VAL A 121 1.87 -11.48 52.32
C VAL A 121 0.49 -11.52 52.98
N THR A 122 0.39 -12.23 54.11
CA THR A 122 -0.85 -12.27 54.88
C THR A 122 -0.94 -11.04 55.76
N THR A 123 -2.02 -10.27 55.62
CA THR A 123 -2.29 -9.07 56.43
C THR A 123 -2.69 -9.45 57.88
N LYS A 124 -2.73 -8.47 58.77
CA LYS A 124 -3.22 -8.66 60.14
C LYS A 124 -4.69 -9.08 60.20
N SER A 125 -5.48 -8.69 59.23
CA SER A 125 -6.88 -9.09 59.10
C SER A 125 -7.07 -10.50 58.51
N GLY A 126 -6.00 -11.14 58.02
CA GLY A 126 -6.04 -12.45 57.36
C GLY A 126 -6.33 -12.39 55.85
N ALA A 127 -6.33 -11.22 55.28
CA ALA A 127 -6.38 -11.04 53.83
C ALA A 127 -4.96 -11.14 53.21
N TYR A 128 -4.83 -11.02 51.89
CA TYR A 128 -3.58 -11.19 51.18
C TYR A 128 -3.23 -9.93 50.38
N ARG A 129 -1.96 -9.54 50.38
CA ARG A 129 -1.43 -8.43 49.59
C ARG A 129 -0.09 -8.78 48.94
N MET A 130 0.29 -7.97 47.95
CA MET A 130 1.65 -8.01 47.43
C MET A 130 2.67 -7.53 48.49
N GLN A 131 3.95 -7.84 48.28
CA GLN A 131 5.03 -7.32 49.10
C GLN A 131 5.02 -5.79 49.08
N ALA A 132 5.51 -5.17 50.18
CA ALA A 132 5.66 -3.73 50.24
C ALA A 132 6.77 -3.26 49.30
N ILE A 133 6.56 -2.13 48.63
CA ILE A 133 7.60 -1.42 47.89
C ILE A 133 8.20 -0.32 48.76
N SER A 134 9.29 0.31 48.32
CA SER A 134 9.91 1.43 49.03
C SER A 134 8.90 2.56 49.32
N GLY A 135 9.03 3.20 50.47
CA GLY A 135 8.20 4.36 50.81
C GLY A 135 8.36 5.47 49.80
N SER A 136 7.25 5.92 49.26
CA SER A 136 7.20 6.96 48.22
C SER A 136 7.08 8.36 48.78
N THR A 137 7.71 9.34 48.13
CA THR A 137 7.55 10.77 48.43
C THR A 137 6.31 11.38 47.75
N LEU A 138 5.66 10.65 46.86
CA LEU A 138 4.39 11.07 46.23
C LEU A 138 3.29 11.24 47.27
N ALA A 139 2.48 12.26 47.12
CA ALA A 139 1.29 12.42 47.93
C ALA A 139 0.35 11.21 47.79
N LYS A 140 -0.36 10.83 48.86
CA LYS A 140 -1.30 9.70 48.86
C LYS A 140 -2.30 9.75 47.67
N ALA A 141 -2.79 10.96 47.32
CA ALA A 141 -3.70 11.15 46.19
C ALA A 141 -3.04 10.80 44.84
N GLN A 142 -1.77 11.17 44.63
CA GLN A 142 -1.03 10.82 43.41
C GLN A 142 -0.78 9.32 43.34
N GLN A 143 -0.35 8.69 44.45
CA GLN A 143 -0.21 7.23 44.50
C GLN A 143 -1.52 6.51 44.14
N LYS A 144 -2.67 7.00 44.65
CA LYS A 144 -4.00 6.47 44.30
C LYS A 144 -4.27 6.53 42.79
N ASN A 145 -3.95 7.65 42.14
CA ASN A 145 -4.12 7.79 40.69
C ASN A 145 -3.20 6.83 39.92
N VAL A 146 -1.94 6.71 40.35
CA VAL A 146 -1.01 5.77 39.70
C VAL A 146 -1.51 4.34 39.82
N LEU A 147 -1.95 3.90 41.03
CA LEU A 147 -2.46 2.54 41.21
C LEU A 147 -3.69 2.26 40.33
N LEU A 148 -4.59 3.22 40.24
CA LEU A 148 -5.78 3.11 39.40
C LEU A 148 -5.38 2.85 37.93
N MET A 149 -4.53 3.73 37.39
CA MET A 149 -4.06 3.63 36.01
C MET A 149 -3.24 2.36 35.79
N PHE A 150 -2.38 1.99 36.76
CA PHE A 150 -1.60 0.77 36.72
C PHE A 150 -2.46 -0.48 36.60
N ARG A 151 -3.48 -0.59 37.47
CA ARG A 151 -4.38 -1.75 37.47
C ARG A 151 -5.09 -1.95 36.12
N TYR A 152 -5.62 -0.89 35.55
CA TYR A 152 -6.38 -0.95 34.29
C TYR A 152 -5.50 -0.98 33.05
N SER A 153 -4.20 -0.68 33.19
CA SER A 153 -3.23 -0.85 32.12
C SER A 153 -2.57 -2.21 32.08
N ASN A 154 -2.60 -2.97 33.17
CA ASN A 154 -1.82 -4.21 33.32
C ASN A 154 -2.71 -5.43 33.64
N PRO A 155 -3.61 -5.81 32.73
CA PRO A 155 -4.53 -6.92 32.93
C PRO A 155 -3.83 -8.28 33.08
N GLN A 156 -2.59 -8.42 32.66
CA GLN A 156 -1.75 -9.60 32.87
C GLN A 156 -1.51 -9.92 34.34
N TYR A 157 -1.60 -8.93 35.24
CA TYR A 157 -1.48 -9.12 36.68
C TYR A 157 -2.83 -9.52 37.29
N TYR A 158 -3.43 -10.56 36.76
CA TYR A 158 -4.78 -11.05 37.03
C TYR A 158 -5.03 -11.46 38.48
N PHE A 159 -3.97 -11.68 39.25
CA PHE A 159 -4.02 -12.05 40.67
C PHE A 159 -4.29 -10.88 41.61
N LEU A 160 -4.15 -9.62 41.13
CA LEU A 160 -4.40 -8.42 41.90
C LEU A 160 -5.91 -8.21 42.08
N ASN A 161 -6.36 -8.04 43.33
CA ASN A 161 -7.74 -7.67 43.60
C ASN A 161 -7.91 -6.13 43.67
N ALA A 162 -9.14 -5.69 43.89
CA ALA A 162 -9.45 -4.26 43.93
C ALA A 162 -9.09 -3.58 45.28
N THR A 163 -8.66 -4.34 46.30
CA THR A 163 -8.30 -3.78 47.60
C THR A 163 -6.88 -3.18 47.56
N VAL A 164 -6.73 -2.01 48.17
CA VAL A 164 -5.43 -1.32 48.28
C VAL A 164 -5.11 -1.09 49.73
N TYR A 165 -3.94 -1.54 50.14
CA TYR A 165 -3.42 -1.39 51.51
C TYR A 165 -2.45 -0.23 51.62
N THR A 166 -2.47 0.51 52.75
CA THR A 166 -1.49 1.54 53.05
C THR A 166 -0.39 0.98 53.92
N ILE A 167 0.83 1.02 53.45
CA ILE A 167 2.03 0.61 54.21
C ILE A 167 2.73 1.86 54.70
N SER A 168 2.99 1.94 55.99
CA SER A 168 3.68 3.08 56.66
C SER A 168 5.09 2.71 57.04
N TYR A 169 6.04 3.62 56.82
CA TYR A 169 7.47 3.43 57.13
C TYR A 169 7.89 4.34 58.25
N SER A 170 8.97 3.94 58.95
CA SER A 170 9.55 4.66 60.09
C SER A 170 10.04 6.08 59.74
N ASN A 171 10.23 6.41 58.48
CA ASN A 171 10.63 7.74 57.99
C ASN A 171 9.44 8.63 57.59
N ASP A 172 8.24 8.31 58.08
CA ASP A 172 6.98 9.00 57.77
C ASP A 172 6.56 8.95 56.27
N THR A 173 7.17 8.10 55.48
CA THR A 173 6.67 7.84 54.09
C THR A 173 5.64 6.73 54.09
N ILE A 174 4.86 6.67 53.01
CA ILE A 174 3.89 5.59 52.80
C ILE A 174 4.02 5.02 51.40
N SER A 175 3.58 3.77 51.24
CA SER A 175 3.30 3.18 49.94
C SER A 175 1.92 2.53 49.90
N LEU A 176 1.22 2.67 48.79
CA LEU A 176 -0.01 1.97 48.52
C LEU A 176 0.31 0.72 47.69
N VAL A 177 -0.22 -0.44 48.10
CA VAL A 177 0.04 -1.73 47.43
C VAL A 177 -1.28 -2.46 47.21
N PHE A 178 -1.35 -3.27 46.16
CA PHE A 178 -2.54 -4.05 45.85
C PHE A 178 -2.69 -5.26 46.79
N GLY A 179 -3.95 -5.59 47.05
CA GLY A 179 -4.31 -6.91 47.56
C GLY A 179 -4.20 -7.98 46.46
N ILE A 180 -4.09 -9.23 46.94
CA ILE A 180 -4.08 -10.41 46.08
C ILE A 180 -5.32 -11.24 46.38
N TYR A 181 -5.97 -11.76 45.36
CA TYR A 181 -7.11 -12.65 45.55
C TYR A 181 -6.69 -13.90 46.32
N PRO A 182 -7.50 -14.38 47.28
CA PRO A 182 -7.20 -15.60 48.02
C PRO A 182 -6.90 -16.81 47.14
N ALA A 183 -7.56 -16.89 45.97
CA ALA A 183 -7.32 -17.97 45.01
C ALA A 183 -5.91 -17.98 44.39
N PHE A 184 -5.14 -16.89 44.59
CA PHE A 184 -3.79 -16.72 44.02
C PHE A 184 -2.73 -16.40 45.08
N GLU A 185 -3.00 -16.67 46.35
CA GLU A 185 -2.11 -16.39 47.48
C GLU A 185 -0.80 -17.20 47.43
N ASN A 186 -0.94 -18.48 47.08
CA ASN A 186 0.19 -19.41 47.03
C ASN A 186 0.93 -19.29 45.70
N GLY A 187 2.25 -19.07 45.76
CA GLY A 187 3.09 -18.85 44.59
C GLY A 187 3.12 -20.01 43.61
N THR A 188 3.29 -21.24 44.11
CA THR A 188 3.32 -22.46 43.28
C THR A 188 2.00 -22.64 42.55
N ASP A 189 0.85 -22.55 43.25
CA ASP A 189 -0.48 -22.68 42.67
C ASP A 189 -0.76 -21.55 41.65
N ARG A 190 -0.26 -20.35 41.92
CA ARG A 190 -0.41 -19.21 41.00
C ARG A 190 0.39 -19.44 39.72
N MET A 191 1.63 -19.94 39.80
CA MET A 191 2.44 -20.30 38.64
C MET A 191 1.73 -21.32 37.72
N GLU A 192 1.15 -22.38 38.30
CA GLU A 192 0.37 -23.35 37.52
C GLU A 192 -0.85 -22.70 36.82
N LYS A 193 -1.47 -21.70 37.46
CA LYS A 193 -2.58 -20.94 36.87
C LYS A 193 -2.10 -19.96 35.77
N THR A 194 -0.92 -19.35 35.98
CA THR A 194 -0.30 -18.50 34.97
C THR A 194 -0.03 -19.26 33.66
N GLU A 195 0.51 -20.48 33.76
CA GLU A 195 0.72 -21.33 32.58
C GLU A 195 -0.61 -21.64 31.84
N LYS A 196 -1.69 -21.89 32.57
CA LYS A 196 -3.01 -22.12 31.95
C LYS A 196 -3.56 -20.87 31.23
N VAL A 197 -3.38 -19.70 31.83
CA VAL A 197 -3.73 -18.42 31.17
C VAL A 197 -2.89 -18.27 29.90
N LYS A 198 -1.58 -18.52 29.99
CA LYS A 198 -0.67 -18.38 28.85
C LYS A 198 -1.04 -19.30 27.69
N GLU A 199 -1.35 -20.56 27.96
CA GLU A 199 -1.79 -21.53 26.93
C GLU A 199 -3.02 -21.01 26.14
N GLN A 200 -3.99 -20.41 26.82
CA GLN A 200 -5.19 -19.88 26.17
C GLN A 200 -4.91 -18.57 25.41
N VAL A 201 -4.13 -17.69 26.01
CA VAL A 201 -3.70 -16.43 25.40
C VAL A 201 -2.92 -16.69 24.11
N ASP A 202 -1.96 -17.61 24.14
CA ASP A 202 -1.15 -17.97 22.97
C ASP A 202 -2.06 -18.59 21.86
N ALA A 203 -2.98 -19.46 22.22
CA ALA A 203 -3.91 -20.06 21.28
C ALA A 203 -4.87 -19.03 20.63
N TRP A 204 -5.22 -17.97 21.34
CA TRP A 204 -6.00 -16.87 20.78
C TRP A 204 -5.14 -15.95 19.92
N GLN A 205 -3.91 -15.67 20.38
CA GLN A 205 -2.97 -14.84 19.62
C GLN A 205 -2.70 -15.43 18.23
N GLU A 206 -2.51 -16.75 18.13
CA GLU A 206 -2.35 -17.42 16.83
C GLU A 206 -3.51 -17.18 15.87
N GLN A 207 -4.73 -17.06 16.37
CA GLN A 207 -5.92 -16.78 15.54
C GLN A 207 -6.00 -15.28 15.17
N ILE A 208 -5.64 -14.40 16.10
CA ILE A 208 -5.66 -12.94 15.92
C ILE A 208 -4.59 -12.53 14.91
N ASP A 209 -3.41 -13.15 14.95
CA ASP A 209 -2.29 -12.87 14.04
C ASP A 209 -2.59 -13.25 12.57
N GLN A 210 -3.65 -14.01 12.31
CA GLN A 210 -4.13 -14.25 10.95
C GLN A 210 -4.88 -13.04 10.37
N CYS A 211 -5.30 -12.10 11.21
CA CYS A 211 -5.94 -10.88 10.81
C CYS A 211 -4.87 -9.84 10.42
N SER A 212 -5.03 -9.22 9.28
CA SER A 212 -4.04 -8.26 8.75
C SER A 212 -4.29 -6.81 9.18
N LYS A 213 -5.51 -6.49 9.62
CA LYS A 213 -5.95 -5.14 9.96
C LYS A 213 -6.38 -5.06 11.41
N ASP A 214 -6.10 -3.93 12.05
CA ASP A 214 -6.47 -3.71 13.46
C ASP A 214 -7.97 -3.91 13.72
N TYR A 215 -8.82 -3.42 12.82
CA TYR A 215 -10.27 -3.63 12.92
C TYR A 215 -10.65 -5.13 12.92
N GLU A 216 -10.01 -5.93 12.06
CA GLU A 216 -10.25 -7.38 12.00
C GLU A 216 -9.76 -8.09 13.26
N LYS A 217 -8.61 -7.65 13.83
CA LYS A 217 -8.08 -8.15 15.10
C LYS A 217 -9.03 -7.81 16.25
N VAL A 218 -9.45 -6.55 16.36
CA VAL A 218 -10.39 -6.08 17.39
C VAL A 218 -11.70 -6.86 17.33
N LYS A 219 -12.24 -7.08 16.13
CA LYS A 219 -13.43 -7.91 15.93
C LYS A 219 -13.20 -9.36 16.36
N LYS A 220 -12.05 -9.94 15.96
CA LYS A 220 -11.72 -11.33 16.33
C LYS A 220 -11.59 -11.50 17.83
N ILE A 221 -11.01 -10.54 18.54
CA ILE A 221 -10.91 -10.52 20.00
C ILE A 221 -12.29 -10.48 20.65
N HIS A 222 -13.15 -9.56 20.20
CA HIS A 222 -14.53 -9.45 20.65
C HIS A 222 -15.27 -10.80 20.52
N ASP A 223 -15.23 -11.39 19.33
CA ASP A 223 -15.91 -12.65 19.03
C ASP A 223 -15.38 -13.80 19.91
N LEU A 224 -14.04 -13.91 20.06
CA LEU A 224 -13.43 -14.96 20.90
C LEU A 224 -13.86 -14.87 22.36
N ILE A 225 -13.99 -13.68 22.90
CA ILE A 225 -14.45 -13.47 24.28
C ILE A 225 -15.91 -13.87 24.41
N CYS A 226 -16.80 -13.34 23.56
CA CYS A 226 -18.22 -13.60 23.61
C CYS A 226 -18.57 -15.07 23.29
N GLU A 227 -17.75 -15.77 22.50
CA GLU A 227 -17.91 -17.22 22.25
C GLU A 227 -17.42 -18.08 23.41
N LYS A 228 -16.48 -17.58 24.23
CA LYS A 228 -15.81 -18.37 25.27
C LYS A 228 -16.56 -18.39 26.58
N VAL A 229 -17.13 -17.27 26.99
CA VAL A 229 -17.74 -17.10 28.31
C VAL A 229 -19.15 -16.55 28.21
N TYR A 230 -19.86 -16.63 29.31
CA TYR A 230 -21.15 -15.98 29.50
C TYR A 230 -21.19 -15.21 30.82
N TYR A 231 -22.08 -14.20 30.90
CA TYR A 231 -22.17 -13.32 32.04
C TYR A 231 -22.60 -14.05 33.30
N ASN A 232 -21.85 -13.91 34.41
CA ASN A 232 -22.13 -14.59 35.69
C ASN A 232 -23.19 -13.87 36.52
N GLN A 233 -24.41 -13.84 36.04
CA GLN A 233 -25.54 -13.21 36.71
C GLN A 233 -25.81 -13.80 38.12
N ALA A 234 -25.46 -15.07 38.36
CA ALA A 234 -25.64 -15.68 39.65
C ALA A 234 -24.74 -15.06 40.72
N LEU A 235 -23.50 -14.74 40.37
CA LEU A 235 -22.56 -14.03 41.24
C LEU A 235 -23.04 -12.63 41.56
N VAL A 236 -23.44 -11.86 40.56
CA VAL A 236 -24.00 -10.51 40.71
C VAL A 236 -25.23 -10.52 41.61
N ASN A 237 -26.14 -11.45 41.41
CA ASN A 237 -27.34 -11.59 42.23
C ASN A 237 -27.06 -12.00 43.69
N SER A 238 -25.90 -12.58 43.98
CA SER A 238 -25.47 -12.94 45.33
C SER A 238 -24.74 -11.79 46.05
N ASP A 239 -24.65 -10.65 45.40
CA ASP A 239 -23.87 -9.48 45.87
C ASP A 239 -22.41 -9.85 46.16
N PHE A 240 -21.85 -10.73 45.31
CA PHE A 240 -20.50 -11.30 45.43
C PHE A 240 -20.21 -11.99 46.80
N ALA A 241 -21.24 -12.25 47.57
CA ALA A 241 -21.12 -12.81 48.91
C ALA A 241 -20.75 -14.30 48.95
N THR A 242 -20.68 -14.97 47.80
CA THR A 242 -20.37 -16.42 47.69
C THR A 242 -18.97 -16.69 47.14
N GLU A 243 -18.04 -16.01 47.50
CA GLU A 243 -16.79 -15.74 46.88
C GLU A 243 -15.68 -16.73 47.02
N SER A 244 -15.92 -17.92 46.56
CA SER A 244 -14.87 -18.75 46.02
C SER A 244 -14.51 -18.36 44.55
N THR A 245 -15.13 -17.31 44.02
CA THR A 245 -15.04 -16.89 42.61
C THR A 245 -14.56 -15.45 42.42
N GLU A 246 -13.76 -14.97 43.36
CA GLU A 246 -13.15 -13.63 43.35
C GLU A 246 -12.44 -13.33 42.04
N TYR A 247 -11.90 -14.33 41.36
CA TYR A 247 -11.27 -14.21 40.06
C TYR A 247 -12.26 -13.86 38.91
N SER A 248 -13.57 -13.86 39.14
CA SER A 248 -14.57 -13.47 38.11
C SER A 248 -14.38 -12.04 37.60
N GLN A 249 -13.67 -11.19 38.34
CA GLN A 249 -13.30 -9.83 37.93
C GLN A 249 -11.93 -9.76 37.26
N SER A 250 -11.34 -10.86 36.84
CA SER A 250 -10.01 -10.91 36.25
C SER A 250 -10.00 -11.69 34.93
N VAL A 251 -8.94 -11.54 34.15
CA VAL A 251 -8.75 -12.27 32.89
C VAL A 251 -8.74 -13.79 33.08
N TYR A 252 -8.34 -14.27 34.29
CA TYR A 252 -8.36 -15.69 34.60
C TYR A 252 -9.75 -16.31 34.39
N SER A 253 -10.81 -15.58 34.72
CA SER A 253 -12.19 -16.06 34.54
C SER A 253 -12.54 -16.29 33.06
N VAL A 254 -12.04 -15.47 32.15
CA VAL A 254 -12.28 -15.63 30.71
C VAL A 254 -11.41 -16.75 30.14
N PHE A 255 -10.12 -16.78 30.44
CA PHE A 255 -9.23 -17.75 29.83
C PHE A 255 -9.39 -19.17 30.42
N CYS A 256 -9.72 -19.28 31.71
CA CYS A 256 -9.68 -20.56 32.44
C CYS A 256 -11.06 -21.07 32.90
N THR A 257 -12.13 -20.31 32.73
CA THR A 257 -13.49 -20.72 33.07
C THR A 257 -14.49 -20.50 31.94
N ASP A 258 -15.79 -20.64 32.21
CA ASP A 258 -16.89 -20.39 31.28
C ASP A 258 -17.77 -19.21 31.69
N LYS A 259 -17.41 -18.47 32.77
CA LYS A 259 -18.21 -17.39 33.34
C LYS A 259 -17.34 -16.24 33.77
N THR A 260 -17.80 -15.03 33.53
CA THR A 260 -17.13 -13.81 33.95
C THR A 260 -18.14 -12.70 34.22
N VAL A 261 -17.66 -11.55 34.71
CA VAL A 261 -18.44 -10.31 34.81
C VAL A 261 -17.80 -9.21 33.97
N CYS A 262 -18.36 -8.01 33.90
CA CYS A 262 -17.90 -6.91 33.05
C CYS A 262 -16.38 -6.65 33.13
N ALA A 263 -15.82 -6.68 34.34
CA ALA A 263 -14.37 -6.54 34.55
C ALA A 263 -13.54 -7.60 33.80
N GLY A 264 -13.95 -8.85 33.84
CA GLY A 264 -13.25 -9.93 33.11
C GLY A 264 -13.34 -9.77 31.60
N TYR A 265 -14.51 -9.38 31.07
CA TYR A 265 -14.68 -9.04 29.65
C TYR A 265 -13.74 -7.91 29.24
N ALA A 266 -13.81 -6.77 29.94
CA ALA A 266 -13.05 -5.56 29.59
C ALA A 266 -11.54 -5.76 29.70
N GLN A 267 -11.06 -6.38 30.78
CA GLN A 267 -9.63 -6.64 30.99
C GLN A 267 -9.07 -7.66 29.99
N SER A 268 -9.84 -8.71 29.64
CA SER A 268 -9.39 -9.69 28.64
C SER A 268 -9.35 -9.09 27.24
N PHE A 269 -10.31 -8.24 26.91
CA PHE A 269 -10.31 -7.48 25.65
C PHE A 269 -9.07 -6.57 25.57
N ALA A 270 -8.80 -5.79 26.61
CA ALA A 270 -7.61 -4.94 26.67
C ALA A 270 -6.32 -5.75 26.55
N MET A 271 -6.20 -6.86 27.30
CA MET A 271 -5.04 -7.73 27.25
C MET A 271 -4.73 -8.22 25.85
N MET A 272 -5.72 -8.73 25.13
CA MET A 272 -5.51 -9.26 23.77
C MET A 272 -5.27 -8.15 22.73
N CYS A 273 -5.90 -7.00 22.88
CA CYS A 273 -5.63 -5.83 22.02
C CYS A 273 -4.19 -5.34 22.21
N ASN A 274 -3.75 -5.12 23.46
CA ASN A 274 -2.39 -4.69 23.78
C ASN A 274 -1.36 -5.69 23.25
N GLY A 275 -1.55 -7.00 23.50
CA GLY A 275 -0.71 -8.07 22.99
C GLY A 275 -0.64 -8.13 21.45
N SER A 276 -1.60 -7.53 20.77
CA SER A 276 -1.66 -7.41 19.31
C SER A 276 -1.16 -6.05 18.78
N GLY A 277 -0.60 -5.19 19.67
CA GLY A 277 -0.08 -3.86 19.35
C GLY A 277 -1.16 -2.81 19.12
N ILE A 278 -2.36 -3.00 19.70
CA ILE A 278 -3.50 -2.07 19.55
C ILE A 278 -3.74 -1.37 20.88
N ASP A 279 -3.54 -0.04 20.92
CA ASP A 279 -3.75 0.78 22.11
C ASP A 279 -5.18 0.62 22.64
N THR A 280 -5.31 0.27 23.92
CA THR A 280 -6.60 0.05 24.56
C THR A 280 -6.58 0.58 25.98
N ALA A 281 -7.68 1.22 26.38
CA ALA A 281 -7.93 1.64 27.75
C ALA A 281 -9.14 0.89 28.32
N VAL A 282 -9.03 0.38 29.53
CA VAL A 282 -10.18 -0.09 30.31
C VAL A 282 -10.82 1.14 30.95
N VAL A 283 -12.12 1.27 30.84
CA VAL A 283 -12.92 2.37 31.37
C VAL A 283 -13.91 1.84 32.38
N THR A 284 -14.13 2.60 33.43
CA THR A 284 -15.05 2.23 34.50
C THR A 284 -16.07 3.31 34.79
N SER A 285 -17.26 2.87 35.13
CA SER A 285 -18.28 3.68 35.77
C SER A 285 -18.50 3.22 37.22
N SER A 286 -19.52 3.75 37.89
CA SER A 286 -19.90 3.30 39.24
C SER A 286 -20.29 1.82 39.30
N ASN A 287 -20.70 1.21 38.21
CA ASN A 287 -21.28 -0.13 38.18
C ASN A 287 -20.91 -0.99 36.96
N HIS A 288 -19.99 -0.53 36.11
CA HIS A 288 -19.65 -1.23 34.87
C HIS A 288 -18.21 -1.00 34.43
N GLU A 289 -17.66 -1.92 33.61
CA GLU A 289 -16.37 -1.81 32.92
C GLU A 289 -16.53 -2.13 31.44
N TRP A 290 -15.91 -1.30 30.59
CA TRP A 290 -15.82 -1.50 29.14
C TRP A 290 -14.48 -1.00 28.60
N ASN A 291 -14.34 -0.86 27.30
CA ASN A 291 -13.07 -0.47 26.68
C ASN A 291 -13.21 0.71 25.74
N LYS A 292 -12.14 1.51 25.66
CA LYS A 292 -11.85 2.36 24.52
C LYS A 292 -10.65 1.78 23.78
N VAL A 293 -10.77 1.61 22.47
CA VAL A 293 -9.75 0.98 21.62
C VAL A 293 -9.41 1.89 20.46
N LYS A 294 -8.13 1.99 20.12
CA LYS A 294 -7.64 2.79 19.00
C LYS A 294 -7.54 1.97 17.75
N ILE A 295 -8.29 2.33 16.72
CA ILE A 295 -8.26 1.68 15.42
C ILE A 295 -7.87 2.74 14.39
N CYS A 296 -6.81 2.48 13.64
CA CYS A 296 -6.20 3.47 12.75
C CYS A 296 -5.80 4.74 13.54
N SER A 297 -6.44 5.88 13.26
CA SER A 297 -6.14 7.16 13.92
C SER A 297 -7.15 7.59 14.97
N SER A 298 -8.19 6.81 15.21
CA SER A 298 -9.32 7.21 16.05
C SER A 298 -9.62 6.21 17.16
N TRP A 299 -10.22 6.71 18.24
CA TRP A 299 -10.65 5.90 19.36
C TRP A 299 -12.14 5.58 19.27
N TYR A 300 -12.53 4.41 19.75
CA TYR A 300 -13.88 3.88 19.72
C TYR A 300 -14.18 3.13 21.01
N ASN A 301 -15.43 3.17 21.46
CA ASN A 301 -15.91 2.34 22.55
C ASN A 301 -16.24 0.92 22.07
N VAL A 302 -15.93 -0.08 22.90
CA VAL A 302 -16.31 -1.48 22.72
C VAL A 302 -16.77 -2.04 24.07
N ASP A 303 -17.92 -2.71 24.08
CA ASP A 303 -18.43 -3.39 25.27
C ASP A 303 -18.86 -4.82 24.93
N CYS A 304 -17.93 -5.75 25.13
CA CYS A 304 -18.20 -7.19 24.94
C CYS A 304 -19.27 -7.72 25.90
N THR A 305 -19.42 -7.10 27.10
CA THR A 305 -20.44 -7.54 28.09
C THR A 305 -21.86 -7.29 27.59
N TRP A 306 -22.09 -6.12 26.98
CA TRP A 306 -23.40 -5.74 26.46
C TRP A 306 -23.70 -6.38 25.10
N ASP A 307 -22.68 -6.81 24.40
CA ASP A 307 -22.83 -7.55 23.14
C ASP A 307 -23.00 -9.06 23.35
N ASP A 308 -22.59 -9.63 24.51
CA ASP A 308 -22.81 -11.03 24.86
C ASP A 308 -24.19 -11.24 25.47
N GLN A 309 -25.08 -11.90 24.75
CA GLN A 309 -26.48 -12.13 25.12
C GLN A 309 -26.78 -13.62 25.30
N SER A 310 -27.86 -13.94 25.97
CA SER A 310 -28.25 -15.31 26.26
C SER A 310 -28.52 -16.21 25.03
N ASP A 311 -28.75 -15.59 23.87
CA ASP A 311 -29.06 -16.26 22.60
C ASP A 311 -27.95 -16.12 21.55
N GLY A 312 -26.82 -15.57 21.92
CA GLY A 312 -25.66 -15.32 21.08
C GLY A 312 -25.04 -13.94 21.34
N TYR A 313 -24.01 -13.57 20.59
CA TYR A 313 -23.44 -12.25 20.71
C TYR A 313 -23.79 -11.38 19.50
N TYR A 314 -23.71 -10.06 19.72
CA TYR A 314 -24.09 -9.02 18.79
C TYR A 314 -22.98 -7.98 18.65
N TYR A 315 -23.21 -6.93 17.84
CA TYR A 315 -22.27 -5.81 17.65
C TYR A 315 -22.93 -4.45 17.94
N ASN A 316 -23.95 -4.44 18.78
CA ASN A 316 -24.66 -3.19 19.11
C ASN A 316 -23.75 -2.19 19.82
N PHE A 317 -22.81 -2.67 20.64
CA PHE A 317 -21.86 -1.89 21.42
C PHE A 317 -20.41 -2.02 20.91
N PHE A 318 -20.25 -2.49 19.69
CA PHE A 318 -18.96 -2.70 19.06
C PHE A 318 -18.55 -1.49 18.21
N VAL A 319 -17.39 -0.90 18.49
CA VAL A 319 -16.76 0.22 17.74
C VAL A 319 -17.70 1.43 17.60
N LYS A 320 -18.10 2.00 18.74
CA LYS A 320 -19.09 3.07 18.86
C LYS A 320 -18.46 4.38 19.35
N SER A 321 -19.18 5.51 19.09
CA SER A 321 -18.86 6.81 19.66
C SER A 321 -19.33 6.96 21.10
N ASP A 322 -18.81 7.97 21.83
CA ASP A 322 -19.31 8.36 23.15
C ASP A 322 -20.78 8.80 23.05
N GLU A 323 -21.17 9.54 21.99
CA GLU A 323 -22.54 9.96 21.75
C GLU A 323 -23.51 8.77 21.63
N PHE A 324 -23.09 7.67 20.99
CA PHE A 324 -23.91 6.47 20.92
C PHE A 324 -24.22 5.91 22.30
N TYR A 325 -23.22 5.74 23.17
CA TYR A 325 -23.38 5.24 24.53
C TYR A 325 -24.29 6.14 25.37
N ASP A 326 -24.17 7.46 25.21
CA ASP A 326 -25.02 8.45 25.91
C ASP A 326 -26.47 8.47 25.43
N THR A 327 -26.73 8.10 24.17
CA THR A 327 -28.05 8.30 23.55
C THR A 327 -28.81 7.00 23.27
N TYR A 328 -28.14 5.84 23.31
CA TYR A 328 -28.78 4.54 23.04
C TYR A 328 -29.97 4.26 23.97
N SER A 329 -29.79 4.49 25.26
CA SER A 329 -30.86 4.45 26.26
C SER A 329 -30.42 5.18 27.54
N SER A 330 -31.35 5.55 28.40
CA SER A 330 -31.04 6.13 29.72
C SER A 330 -30.20 5.17 30.57
N TRP A 331 -30.43 3.86 30.45
CA TRP A 331 -29.66 2.85 31.15
C TRP A 331 -28.24 2.73 30.59
N SER A 332 -28.06 2.74 29.27
CA SER A 332 -26.73 2.79 28.64
C SER A 332 -25.94 3.98 29.15
N LYS A 333 -26.52 5.18 29.13
CA LYS A 333 -25.88 6.37 29.66
C LYS A 333 -25.44 6.20 31.10
N THR A 334 -26.31 5.68 31.98
CA THR A 334 -25.98 5.48 33.39
C THR A 334 -24.84 4.50 33.59
N CYS A 335 -24.86 3.38 32.86
CA CYS A 335 -23.81 2.36 32.96
C CYS A 335 -22.47 2.81 32.35
N HIS A 336 -22.48 3.70 31.37
CA HIS A 336 -21.27 4.16 30.70
C HIS A 336 -20.87 5.60 31.05
N THR A 337 -21.41 6.16 32.12
CA THR A 337 -20.94 7.45 32.67
C THR A 337 -19.58 7.21 33.35
N GLU A 338 -18.52 7.73 32.74
CA GLU A 338 -17.15 7.61 33.25
C GLU A 338 -17.02 8.20 34.65
N GLU A 339 -16.24 7.55 35.51
CA GLU A 339 -15.96 8.07 36.87
C GLU A 339 -15.11 9.34 36.79
N ASP A 340 -15.32 10.27 37.73
CA ASP A 340 -14.64 11.58 37.78
C ASP A 340 -13.12 11.52 37.75
N TYR A 341 -12.51 10.42 38.26
CA TYR A 341 -11.06 10.25 38.25
C TYR A 341 -10.48 10.00 36.85
N TRP A 342 -11.32 9.72 35.85
CA TRP A 342 -10.90 9.60 34.47
C TRP A 342 -10.84 10.93 33.72
N GLU A 343 -11.33 12.03 34.35
CA GLU A 343 -11.37 13.34 33.71
C GLU A 343 -9.97 13.77 33.21
N GLY A 344 -9.85 14.01 31.92
CA GLY A 344 -8.62 14.45 31.27
C GLY A 344 -7.63 13.34 30.89
N TYR A 345 -7.91 12.07 31.23
CA TYR A 345 -7.03 10.95 30.91
C TYR A 345 -7.55 10.07 29.77
N LEU A 346 -8.86 9.94 29.62
CA LEU A 346 -9.46 9.09 28.59
C LEU A 346 -9.53 9.77 27.22
N PRO A 347 -9.36 9.00 26.14
CA PRO A 347 -9.55 9.52 24.79
C PRO A 347 -11.03 9.72 24.48
N VAL A 348 -11.33 10.69 23.61
CA VAL A 348 -12.68 10.95 23.12
C VAL A 348 -12.98 10.10 21.89
N CYS A 349 -14.13 9.42 21.89
CA CYS A 349 -14.60 8.58 20.79
C CYS A 349 -15.69 9.33 20.00
N THR A 350 -15.31 9.96 18.89
CA THR A 350 -16.22 10.81 18.10
C THR A 350 -16.86 10.10 16.91
N LEU A 351 -16.38 8.92 16.54
CA LEU A 351 -16.78 8.19 15.34
C LEU A 351 -17.50 6.88 15.70
N ASP A 352 -18.41 6.48 14.82
CA ASP A 352 -19.21 5.25 14.94
C ASP A 352 -19.02 4.40 13.67
N SER A 353 -18.81 3.10 13.83
CA SER A 353 -18.64 2.17 12.70
C SER A 353 -19.92 1.86 11.94
N GLY A 354 -21.07 2.30 12.46
CA GLY A 354 -22.37 1.90 11.95
C GLY A 354 -22.73 0.44 12.27
N ALA A 355 -22.05 -0.18 13.25
CA ALA A 355 -22.34 -1.56 13.66
C ALA A 355 -23.78 -1.70 14.14
N THR A 356 -24.39 -2.86 13.83
CA THR A 356 -25.75 -3.22 14.20
C THR A 356 -25.74 -4.62 14.85
N GLN A 357 -26.90 -5.14 15.19
CA GLN A 357 -26.99 -6.43 15.86
C GLN A 357 -26.18 -7.55 15.20
N THR A 358 -26.20 -7.63 13.87
CA THR A 358 -25.53 -8.74 13.12
C THR A 358 -24.44 -8.28 12.17
N ASP A 359 -24.21 -6.98 12.04
CA ASP A 359 -23.19 -6.39 11.17
C ASP A 359 -22.19 -5.60 12.04
N PRO A 360 -20.91 -5.98 12.09
CA PRO A 360 -19.90 -5.27 12.85
C PRO A 360 -19.59 -3.85 12.32
N GLY A 361 -20.16 -3.46 11.15
CA GLY A 361 -19.93 -2.16 10.55
C GLY A 361 -18.56 -2.02 9.89
N LYS A 362 -18.09 -0.78 9.76
CA LYS A 362 -16.78 -0.43 9.17
C LYS A 362 -16.24 0.82 9.81
N ILE A 363 -14.93 0.96 9.83
CA ILE A 363 -14.30 2.23 10.23
C ILE A 363 -14.69 3.30 9.20
N PRO A 364 -15.27 4.43 9.62
CA PRO A 364 -15.61 5.53 8.71
C PRO A 364 -14.33 6.18 8.13
N ILE A 365 -14.47 6.82 6.96
CA ILE A 365 -13.32 7.42 6.24
C ILE A 365 -12.55 8.39 7.14
N GLU A 366 -13.25 9.16 7.97
CA GLU A 366 -12.68 10.13 8.90
C GLU A 366 -11.82 9.48 9.99
N GLY A 367 -12.01 8.20 10.25
CA GLY A 367 -11.19 7.40 11.18
C GLY A 367 -9.87 6.91 10.60
N HIS A 368 -9.64 7.09 9.29
CA HIS A 368 -8.44 6.65 8.59
C HIS A 368 -7.44 7.78 8.37
N THR A 369 -6.15 7.45 8.37
CA THR A 369 -5.08 8.36 7.93
C THR A 369 -4.91 8.25 6.42
N ILE A 370 -5.56 9.16 5.68
CA ILE A 370 -5.68 9.09 4.22
C ILE A 370 -4.37 9.47 3.54
N VAL A 371 -3.90 8.59 2.64
CA VAL A 371 -2.83 8.87 1.67
C VAL A 371 -3.41 8.74 0.27
N THR A 372 -3.15 9.76 -0.55
CA THR A 372 -3.58 9.78 -1.96
C THR A 372 -2.63 8.94 -2.82
N ASP A 373 -3.19 8.01 -3.59
CA ASP A 373 -2.52 7.27 -4.64
C ASP A 373 -2.63 8.04 -5.94
N ALA A 374 -1.51 8.59 -6.40
CA ALA A 374 -1.50 9.49 -7.55
C ALA A 374 -2.01 8.81 -8.83
N ALA A 375 -2.75 9.56 -9.64
CA ALA A 375 -3.16 9.12 -10.96
C ALA A 375 -1.95 8.88 -11.87
N VAL A 376 -2.01 7.84 -12.69
CA VAL A 376 -1.05 7.53 -13.74
C VAL A 376 -1.70 7.75 -15.09
N ALA A 377 -1.15 8.67 -15.89
CA ALA A 377 -1.71 8.96 -17.22
C ALA A 377 -1.54 7.75 -18.15
N ALA A 378 -2.59 7.41 -18.90
CA ALA A 378 -2.49 6.42 -19.96
C ALA A 378 -1.64 6.94 -21.12
N SER A 379 -0.85 6.06 -21.73
CA SER A 379 -0.09 6.34 -22.95
C SER A 379 -0.70 5.67 -24.16
N CYS A 380 -0.05 5.76 -25.30
CA CYS A 380 -0.52 5.05 -26.50
C CYS A 380 -0.58 3.54 -26.33
N GLU A 381 0.31 2.94 -25.52
CA GLU A 381 0.52 1.51 -25.41
C GLU A 381 0.27 0.97 -24.00
N THR A 382 0.33 1.83 -22.98
CA THR A 382 0.15 1.44 -21.59
C THR A 382 -1.13 2.02 -21.01
N THR A 383 -1.80 1.23 -20.19
CA THR A 383 -2.93 1.70 -19.39
C THR A 383 -2.46 2.71 -18.34
N GLY A 384 -3.32 3.62 -17.96
CA GLY A 384 -3.18 4.50 -16.81
C GLY A 384 -4.03 4.02 -15.64
N LEU A 385 -4.00 4.79 -14.55
CA LEU A 385 -4.83 4.62 -13.36
C LEU A 385 -5.45 5.97 -12.98
N THR A 386 -6.67 5.95 -12.48
CA THR A 386 -7.26 7.13 -11.84
C THR A 386 -6.56 7.42 -10.51
N GLU A 387 -6.79 8.58 -9.94
CA GLU A 387 -6.44 8.83 -8.55
C GLU A 387 -7.22 7.89 -7.63
N GLY A 388 -6.56 7.40 -6.57
CA GLY A 388 -7.13 6.58 -5.52
C GLY A 388 -6.69 7.06 -4.15
N SER A 389 -7.04 6.31 -3.09
CA SER A 389 -6.54 6.57 -1.74
C SER A 389 -6.57 5.32 -0.88
N HIS A 390 -5.63 5.23 0.06
CA HIS A 390 -5.58 4.19 1.08
C HIS A 390 -5.26 4.80 2.45
N CYS A 391 -5.48 4.02 3.50
CA CYS A 391 -5.05 4.38 4.85
C CYS A 391 -3.58 3.97 5.05
N SER A 392 -2.72 4.90 5.46
CA SER A 392 -1.30 4.62 5.72
C SER A 392 -1.07 3.74 6.96
N VAL A 393 -2.05 3.62 7.84
CA VAL A 393 -1.94 2.85 9.09
C VAL A 393 -2.39 1.40 8.88
N CYS A 394 -3.61 1.18 8.34
CA CYS A 394 -4.18 -0.16 8.20
C CYS A 394 -4.15 -0.72 6.78
N GLY A 395 -3.70 0.06 5.79
CA GLY A 395 -3.65 -0.37 4.39
C GLY A 395 -5.01 -0.50 3.68
N GLU A 396 -6.12 -0.12 4.34
CA GLU A 396 -7.46 -0.18 3.72
C GLU A 396 -7.52 0.71 2.48
N ILE A 397 -8.02 0.17 1.37
CA ILE A 397 -8.27 0.95 0.14
C ILE A 397 -9.57 1.72 0.34
N LEU A 398 -9.46 3.04 0.46
CA LEU A 398 -10.60 3.93 0.69
C LEU A 398 -11.24 4.37 -0.63
N THR A 399 -10.42 4.58 -1.66
CA THR A 399 -10.85 4.85 -3.02
C THR A 399 -10.03 4.01 -3.98
N GLU A 400 -10.68 3.10 -4.67
CA GLU A 400 -10.02 2.20 -5.61
C GLU A 400 -9.57 2.95 -6.88
N GLN A 401 -8.33 2.72 -7.30
CA GLN A 401 -7.84 3.18 -8.60
C GLN A 401 -8.49 2.37 -9.72
N THR A 402 -9.13 3.04 -10.68
CA THR A 402 -9.66 2.37 -11.87
C THR A 402 -8.67 2.46 -13.03
N VAL A 403 -8.62 1.40 -13.84
CA VAL A 403 -7.76 1.35 -15.01
C VAL A 403 -8.29 2.27 -16.11
N ILE A 404 -7.42 3.19 -16.58
CA ILE A 404 -7.67 4.00 -17.77
C ILE A 404 -7.09 3.24 -18.97
N PRO A 405 -7.88 2.85 -19.96
CA PRO A 405 -7.37 2.14 -21.13
C PRO A 405 -6.28 2.92 -21.86
N ALA A 406 -5.33 2.20 -22.49
CA ALA A 406 -4.35 2.81 -23.38
C ALA A 406 -5.05 3.61 -24.48
N THR A 407 -4.53 4.81 -24.79
CA THR A 407 -5.19 5.75 -25.75
C THR A 407 -5.10 5.30 -27.21
N GLY A 408 -4.27 4.28 -27.47
CA GLY A 408 -3.97 3.83 -28.83
C GLY A 408 -3.10 4.82 -29.59
N HIS A 409 -2.77 4.48 -30.82
CA HIS A 409 -1.97 5.34 -31.69
C HIS A 409 -2.83 6.25 -32.54
N THR A 410 -2.45 7.52 -32.66
CA THR A 410 -3.04 8.48 -33.61
C THR A 410 -2.13 8.57 -34.83
N PRO A 411 -2.49 7.90 -35.96
CA PRO A 411 -1.61 7.83 -37.11
C PRO A 411 -1.54 9.16 -37.89
N VAL A 412 -0.32 9.54 -38.22
CA VAL A 412 0.00 10.63 -39.17
C VAL A 412 0.74 10.04 -40.34
N LYS A 413 0.37 10.44 -41.54
CA LYS A 413 0.99 9.97 -42.78
C LYS A 413 2.34 10.59 -43.04
N ASP A 414 3.33 9.75 -43.35
CA ASP A 414 4.62 10.14 -43.89
C ASP A 414 4.53 10.10 -45.42
N ALA A 415 4.65 11.27 -46.06
CA ALA A 415 4.46 11.41 -47.48
C ALA A 415 5.46 10.54 -48.28
N ALA A 416 4.98 9.95 -49.37
CA ALA A 416 5.86 9.27 -50.31
C ALA A 416 6.83 10.26 -51.00
N VAL A 417 8.05 9.82 -51.22
CA VAL A 417 9.06 10.54 -52.01
C VAL A 417 9.26 9.80 -53.32
N ALA A 418 9.01 10.47 -54.44
CA ALA A 418 9.19 9.85 -55.75
C ALA A 418 10.68 9.56 -56.02
N ALA A 419 11.00 8.37 -56.56
CA ALA A 419 12.35 8.07 -56.98
C ALA A 419 12.74 8.92 -58.19
N ALA A 420 13.93 9.49 -58.21
CA ALA A 420 14.49 10.17 -59.36
C ALA A 420 15.52 9.25 -60.09
N CYS A 421 16.13 9.79 -61.13
CA CYS A 421 17.07 8.97 -61.92
C CYS A 421 18.26 8.43 -61.12
N GLU A 422 18.76 9.22 -60.14
CA GLU A 422 19.97 8.88 -59.38
C GLU A 422 19.70 8.77 -57.86
N THR A 423 18.55 9.19 -57.39
CA THR A 423 18.15 9.11 -55.97
C THR A 423 16.97 8.16 -55.80
N SER A 424 17.06 7.34 -54.76
CA SER A 424 15.96 6.49 -54.33
C SER A 424 14.82 7.31 -53.79
N GLY A 425 13.60 6.83 -53.92
CA GLY A 425 12.40 7.36 -53.30
C GLY A 425 12.00 6.53 -52.06
N LEU A 426 10.86 6.91 -51.47
CA LEU A 426 10.26 6.22 -50.32
C LEU A 426 8.77 6.02 -50.62
N THR A 427 8.21 4.89 -50.18
CA THR A 427 6.77 4.70 -50.19
C THR A 427 6.09 5.59 -49.17
N GLU A 428 4.80 5.73 -49.19
CA GLU A 428 4.02 6.28 -48.08
C GLU A 428 4.20 5.42 -46.84
N GLY A 429 4.32 6.05 -45.67
CA GLY A 429 4.39 5.43 -44.35
C GLY A 429 3.46 6.13 -43.37
N SER A 430 3.55 5.75 -42.08
CA SER A 430 2.87 6.48 -41.03
C SER A 430 3.56 6.27 -39.69
N HIS A 431 3.46 7.27 -38.82
CA HIS A 431 3.89 7.21 -37.43
C HIS A 431 2.80 7.77 -36.49
N CYS A 432 2.90 7.46 -35.21
CA CYS A 432 2.01 8.05 -34.22
C CYS A 432 2.38 9.51 -33.95
N SER A 433 1.41 10.42 -34.00
CA SER A 433 1.64 11.84 -33.71
C SER A 433 2.09 12.10 -32.26
N VAL A 434 1.69 11.23 -31.31
CA VAL A 434 1.95 11.37 -29.87
C VAL A 434 3.28 10.72 -29.49
N CYS A 435 3.43 9.41 -29.64
CA CYS A 435 4.62 8.66 -29.18
C CYS A 435 5.72 8.51 -30.23
N LYS A 436 5.48 8.92 -31.50
CA LYS A 436 6.40 8.83 -32.64
C LYS A 436 6.74 7.41 -33.10
N THR A 437 6.11 6.40 -32.52
CA THR A 437 6.29 5.01 -32.98
C THR A 437 5.90 4.89 -34.46
N VAL A 438 6.74 4.23 -35.25
CA VAL A 438 6.48 3.96 -36.66
C VAL A 438 5.41 2.87 -36.78
N LEU A 439 4.26 3.23 -37.33
CA LEU A 439 3.12 2.33 -37.52
C LEU A 439 3.21 1.58 -38.85
N VAL A 440 3.62 2.30 -39.92
CA VAL A 440 3.90 1.73 -41.23
C VAL A 440 5.24 2.28 -41.72
N ALA A 441 6.23 1.41 -41.81
CA ALA A 441 7.56 1.81 -42.24
C ALA A 441 7.57 2.16 -43.74
N GLN A 442 8.19 3.28 -44.10
CA GLN A 442 8.47 3.63 -45.47
C GLN A 442 9.46 2.61 -46.08
N LYS A 443 9.16 2.10 -47.28
CA LYS A 443 10.04 1.23 -48.03
C LYS A 443 10.81 2.05 -49.07
N VAL A 444 12.09 1.72 -49.25
CA VAL A 444 12.93 2.36 -50.26
C VAL A 444 12.47 1.94 -51.67
N ILE A 445 12.18 2.92 -52.52
CA ILE A 445 11.95 2.73 -53.95
C ILE A 445 13.31 2.97 -54.62
N PRO A 446 13.91 1.98 -55.29
CA PRO A 446 15.19 2.17 -55.97
C PRO A 446 15.18 3.32 -56.97
N ALA A 447 16.33 3.97 -57.17
CA ALA A 447 16.48 5.00 -58.21
C ALA A 447 16.04 4.47 -59.59
N ALA A 448 15.28 5.25 -60.28
CA ALA A 448 14.65 4.85 -61.56
C ALA A 448 15.68 4.62 -62.69
N GLY A 449 16.91 5.05 -62.49
CA GLY A 449 17.92 5.04 -63.54
C GLY A 449 17.67 6.07 -64.64
N HIS A 450 18.59 6.17 -65.56
CA HIS A 450 18.43 7.11 -66.68
C HIS A 450 17.81 6.43 -67.91
N LYS A 451 16.86 7.09 -68.55
CA LYS A 451 16.32 6.73 -69.88
C LYS A 451 17.09 7.50 -70.93
N TRP A 452 18.19 6.89 -71.41
CA TRP A 452 19.09 7.54 -72.35
C TRP A 452 18.59 7.45 -73.79
N SER A 453 18.73 8.61 -74.54
CA SER A 453 18.64 8.70 -75.99
C SER A 453 19.94 9.30 -76.56
N GLU A 454 20.54 8.61 -77.59
CA GLU A 454 21.76 9.08 -78.21
C GLU A 454 21.48 10.12 -79.28
N TYR A 455 22.36 11.13 -79.43
CA TYR A 455 22.39 12.12 -80.48
C TYR A 455 23.80 12.47 -80.83
N ARG A 456 23.97 13.10 -81.96
CA ARG A 456 25.31 13.52 -82.45
C ARG A 456 25.41 15.03 -82.40
N GLU A 457 26.52 15.49 -81.84
CA GLU A 457 26.80 16.91 -81.75
C GLU A 457 28.31 17.13 -81.75
N SER A 458 28.80 18.10 -82.57
CA SER A 458 30.20 18.56 -82.62
C SER A 458 31.22 17.45 -82.68
N GLY A 459 30.96 16.41 -83.50
CA GLY A 459 31.88 15.27 -83.69
C GLY A 459 31.93 14.28 -82.56
N LYS A 460 30.91 14.27 -81.66
CA LYS A 460 30.73 13.34 -80.54
C LYS A 460 29.38 12.68 -80.63
N VAL A 461 29.30 11.45 -80.13
CA VAL A 461 28.03 10.80 -79.81
C VAL A 461 27.79 11.11 -78.32
N LYS A 462 26.73 11.77 -78.04
CA LYS A 462 26.27 12.11 -76.70
C LYS A 462 24.96 11.39 -76.45
N ARG A 463 24.65 11.17 -75.14
CA ARG A 463 23.34 10.71 -74.72
C ARG A 463 22.72 11.68 -73.73
N LYS A 464 21.43 11.85 -73.82
CA LYS A 464 20.63 12.73 -72.96
C LYS A 464 19.53 11.87 -72.33
N CYS A 465 19.39 11.98 -70.97
CA CYS A 465 18.27 11.35 -70.31
C CYS A 465 16.97 12.13 -70.58
N SER A 466 15.94 11.44 -70.99
CA SER A 466 14.62 12.02 -71.29
C SER A 466 13.87 12.47 -70.03
N VAL A 467 14.28 12.00 -68.84
CA VAL A 467 13.62 12.28 -67.58
C VAL A 467 14.29 13.47 -66.85
N CYS A 468 15.59 13.40 -66.57
CA CYS A 468 16.27 14.40 -65.79
C CYS A 468 17.09 15.43 -66.64
N GLY A 469 17.18 15.21 -67.95
CA GLY A 469 17.93 16.07 -68.84
C GLY A 469 19.46 15.95 -68.78
N LYS A 470 20.01 15.08 -67.92
CA LYS A 470 21.46 14.84 -67.81
C LYS A 470 22.03 14.39 -69.14
N THR A 471 23.14 14.98 -69.53
CA THR A 471 23.83 14.65 -70.79
C THR A 471 25.25 14.15 -70.53
N GLU A 472 25.70 13.18 -71.29
CA GLU A 472 27.06 12.73 -71.26
C GLU A 472 27.61 12.32 -72.62
N THR A 473 28.87 12.37 -72.77
CA THR A 473 29.53 11.95 -74.00
C THR A 473 29.81 10.44 -73.96
N VAL A 474 29.19 9.71 -74.86
CA VAL A 474 29.40 8.26 -75.00
C VAL A 474 30.72 7.97 -75.68
N ARG A 475 30.97 8.66 -76.81
CA ARG A 475 32.23 8.53 -77.54
C ARG A 475 32.51 9.72 -78.47
N THR A 476 33.77 9.96 -78.79
CA THR A 476 34.18 10.94 -79.80
C THR A 476 34.27 10.24 -81.16
N LEU A 477 33.71 10.91 -82.14
CA LEU A 477 33.74 10.37 -83.51
C LEU A 477 35.11 10.60 -84.15
N PRO A 478 35.69 9.63 -84.80
CA PRO A 478 36.98 9.79 -85.45
C PRO A 478 36.90 10.69 -86.67
N LYS A 479 37.83 11.63 -86.80
CA LYS A 479 37.91 12.53 -87.98
C LYS A 479 38.53 11.84 -89.17
N VAL A 480 38.13 12.33 -90.41
CA VAL A 480 38.81 11.93 -91.64
C VAL A 480 40.25 12.49 -91.64
N LYS A 481 41.30 11.66 -91.84
CA LYS A 481 42.67 12.09 -91.87
C LYS A 481 43.15 12.40 -93.28
N THR A 482 42.92 11.43 -94.21
CA THR A 482 43.34 11.58 -95.62
C THR A 482 42.25 11.19 -96.57
N VAL A 483 42.20 11.88 -97.71
CA VAL A 483 41.40 11.56 -98.89
C VAL A 483 42.34 11.67 -100.09
N GLN A 484 42.68 10.53 -100.73
CA GLN A 484 43.62 10.42 -101.81
C GLN A 484 42.98 9.75 -103.00
N LEU A 485 43.44 10.14 -104.20
CA LEU A 485 43.11 9.46 -105.42
C LEU A 485 44.32 8.51 -105.78
N SER A 486 44.06 7.34 -106.28
CA SER A 486 45.09 6.37 -106.67
C SER A 486 45.95 6.89 -107.84
N LYS A 487 45.39 7.81 -108.60
CA LYS A 487 46.07 8.39 -109.80
C LYS A 487 45.47 9.81 -110.06
N THR A 488 46.29 10.76 -110.30
CA THR A 488 45.84 12.18 -110.52
C THR A 488 45.90 12.60 -112.02
N SER A 489 46.51 11.76 -112.85
CA SER A 489 46.63 12.07 -114.27
C SER A 489 46.48 10.78 -115.09
N TYR A 490 45.76 10.86 -116.21
CA TYR A 490 45.57 9.83 -117.24
C TYR A 490 45.91 10.44 -118.57
N THR A 491 46.47 9.66 -119.50
CA THR A 491 46.61 10.07 -120.91
C THR A 491 45.31 9.71 -121.66
N TYR A 492 44.83 10.55 -122.49
CA TYR A 492 43.58 10.35 -123.25
C TYR A 492 43.69 9.06 -124.16
N ASP A 493 42.83 8.13 -123.97
CA ASP A 493 42.74 6.88 -124.66
C ASP A 493 41.33 6.51 -125.17
N GLY A 494 40.43 7.47 -125.12
CA GLY A 494 39.03 7.31 -125.50
C GLY A 494 38.17 6.53 -124.48
N LYS A 495 38.69 6.10 -123.39
CA LYS A 495 37.98 5.39 -122.31
C LYS A 495 37.66 6.29 -121.19
N SER A 496 36.65 5.90 -120.41
CA SER A 496 36.31 6.60 -119.18
C SER A 496 37.23 6.26 -118.04
N HIS A 497 37.92 7.25 -117.46
CA HIS A 497 38.81 7.10 -116.33
C HIS A 497 38.20 7.53 -114.97
N MET A 498 38.46 6.74 -113.96
CA MET A 498 38.12 7.02 -112.61
C MET A 498 39.16 6.50 -111.61
N PRO A 499 39.92 7.37 -110.96
CA PRO A 499 40.85 6.87 -109.95
C PRO A 499 40.11 6.28 -108.80
N ALA A 500 40.67 5.25 -108.24
CA ALA A 500 40.18 4.72 -106.93
C ALA A 500 40.39 5.74 -105.85
N VAL A 501 39.43 5.89 -104.95
CA VAL A 501 39.48 6.81 -103.81
C VAL A 501 39.88 6.00 -102.55
N LYS A 502 40.90 6.48 -101.88
CA LYS A 502 41.32 5.90 -100.62
C LYS A 502 41.07 6.98 -99.50
N VAL A 503 40.24 6.62 -98.58
CA VAL A 503 39.94 7.48 -97.39
C VAL A 503 40.44 6.78 -96.15
N THR A 504 41.09 7.52 -95.22
CA THR A 504 41.53 7.01 -93.93
C THR A 504 41.09 7.95 -92.84
N ASN A 505 40.74 7.39 -91.67
CA ASN A 505 40.40 8.23 -90.48
C ASN A 505 41.67 8.57 -89.64
N SER A 506 41.51 9.33 -88.64
CA SER A 506 42.53 9.77 -87.71
C SER A 506 43.24 8.59 -86.97
N ALA A 507 42.58 7.48 -86.81
CA ALA A 507 43.15 6.23 -86.24
C ALA A 507 43.78 5.31 -87.27
N GLY A 508 43.92 5.77 -88.51
CA GLY A 508 44.57 5.00 -89.58
C GLY A 508 43.68 3.94 -90.28
N LYS A 509 42.43 3.77 -89.85
CA LYS A 509 41.45 2.85 -90.45
C LYS A 509 41.05 3.29 -91.86
N LYS A 510 41.13 2.35 -92.86
CA LYS A 510 40.56 2.58 -94.19
C LYS A 510 39.04 2.59 -94.13
N LEU A 511 38.41 3.65 -94.68
CA LEU A 511 37.00 3.79 -94.76
C LEU A 511 36.48 3.12 -96.05
N LYS A 512 35.21 2.62 -95.95
CA LYS A 512 34.59 1.88 -97.06
C LYS A 512 33.57 2.75 -97.78
N GLU A 513 33.64 2.74 -99.14
CA GLU A 513 32.62 3.32 -99.97
C GLU A 513 31.28 2.63 -99.72
N GLY A 514 30.22 3.36 -99.78
CA GLY A 514 28.84 2.88 -99.48
C GLY A 514 28.48 2.95 -98.01
N THR A 515 29.39 2.61 -97.11
CA THR A 515 29.14 2.64 -95.62
C THR A 515 29.59 3.95 -94.97
N ASP A 516 30.91 4.28 -95.16
CA ASP A 516 31.54 5.42 -94.48
C ASP A 516 31.53 6.70 -95.34
N TYR A 517 31.44 6.53 -96.67
CA TYR A 517 31.33 7.62 -97.62
C TYR A 517 30.69 7.16 -98.95
N LYS A 518 30.30 8.13 -99.73
CA LYS A 518 29.90 7.90 -101.17
C LYS A 518 30.72 8.81 -102.05
N ILE A 519 30.95 8.34 -103.29
CA ILE A 519 31.65 9.07 -104.31
C ILE A 519 30.66 9.56 -105.36
N LYS A 520 30.67 10.91 -105.60
CA LYS A 520 30.01 11.51 -106.77
C LYS A 520 31.05 11.61 -107.87
N LYS A 521 30.82 10.82 -108.90
CA LYS A 521 31.72 10.74 -110.03
C LYS A 521 31.37 11.87 -111.04
N PRO A 522 32.39 12.63 -111.56
CA PRO A 522 32.13 13.65 -112.58
C PRO A 522 31.66 13.05 -113.92
N SER A 523 30.84 13.83 -114.67
CA SER A 523 30.47 13.43 -116.03
C SER A 523 31.59 13.74 -117.06
N GLY A 524 31.54 13.22 -118.20
CA GLY A 524 32.46 13.55 -119.32
C GLY A 524 33.89 12.92 -119.26
N ARG A 525 34.16 12.05 -118.36
CA ARG A 525 35.48 11.49 -118.04
C ARG A 525 36.19 10.73 -119.17
N LYS A 526 35.70 10.80 -120.38
CA LYS A 526 36.30 10.23 -121.61
C LYS A 526 37.17 11.25 -122.33
N ASN A 527 36.96 12.51 -122.14
CA ASN A 527 37.63 13.58 -122.87
C ASN A 527 38.83 14.17 -122.05
N ALA A 528 39.72 14.79 -122.76
CA ALA A 528 40.76 15.60 -122.08
C ALA A 528 40.15 16.73 -121.25
N GLY A 529 40.62 16.92 -120.02
CA GLY A 529 40.06 17.91 -119.10
C GLY A 529 40.32 17.61 -117.64
N ILE A 530 40.00 18.51 -116.75
CA ILE A 530 40.13 18.33 -115.32
C ILE A 530 38.79 17.91 -114.71
N TYR A 531 38.75 16.89 -113.95
CA TYR A 531 37.59 16.24 -113.38
C TYR A 531 37.68 16.25 -111.86
N THR A 532 36.55 16.70 -111.24
CA THR A 532 36.49 16.73 -109.77
C THR A 532 35.64 15.59 -109.25
N VAL A 533 36.31 14.75 -108.46
CA VAL A 533 35.67 13.67 -107.68
C VAL A 533 35.24 14.28 -106.33
N THR A 534 33.95 14.15 -106.00
CA THR A 534 33.45 14.57 -104.73
C THR A 534 33.18 13.41 -103.83
N ILE A 535 33.75 13.39 -102.59
CA ILE A 535 33.60 12.36 -101.61
C ILE A 535 32.76 12.93 -100.51
N GLU A 536 31.57 12.39 -100.29
CA GLU A 536 30.66 12.80 -99.20
C GLU A 536 30.69 11.74 -98.11
N MET A 537 31.09 12.20 -96.92
CA MET A 537 31.20 11.28 -95.81
C MET A 537 29.79 10.89 -95.30
N LYS A 538 29.67 9.68 -94.65
CA LYS A 538 28.45 9.11 -94.09
C LYS A 538 28.70 8.49 -92.72
N GLY A 539 27.63 8.12 -92.02
CA GLY A 539 27.74 7.42 -90.76
C GLY A 539 28.42 8.23 -89.67
N ASP A 540 29.49 7.69 -89.12
CA ASP A 540 30.28 8.36 -88.04
C ASP A 540 31.22 9.46 -88.56
N TYR A 541 31.29 9.64 -89.86
CA TYR A 541 32.12 10.65 -90.48
C TYR A 541 31.27 11.77 -91.13
N THR A 542 31.80 12.97 -91.06
CA THR A 542 31.14 14.13 -91.63
C THR A 542 32.10 14.89 -92.53
N GLY A 543 31.53 15.61 -93.50
CA GLY A 543 32.33 16.47 -94.37
C GLY A 543 32.18 16.07 -95.84
N LYS A 544 32.66 16.96 -96.68
CA LYS A 544 32.64 16.81 -98.14
C LYS A 544 34.04 17.19 -98.64
N TYR A 545 34.67 16.22 -99.29
CA TYR A 545 36.03 16.39 -99.82
C TYR A 545 35.96 16.40 -101.34
N ARG A 546 36.75 17.27 -101.98
CA ARG A 546 36.86 17.40 -103.44
C ARG A 546 38.32 17.08 -103.79
N LYS A 547 38.54 16.21 -104.83
CA LYS A 547 39.84 15.87 -105.31
C LYS A 547 39.77 15.89 -106.83
N THR A 548 40.79 16.39 -107.51
CA THR A 548 40.84 16.54 -108.92
C THR A 548 41.78 15.53 -109.57
N PHE A 549 41.45 15.07 -110.72
CA PHE A 549 42.36 14.35 -111.58
C PHE A 549 42.20 14.92 -113.03
N GLN A 550 43.23 14.75 -113.83
CA GLN A 550 43.18 15.28 -115.23
C GLN A 550 43.35 14.12 -116.22
N ILE A 551 42.75 14.35 -117.38
CA ILE A 551 43.01 13.57 -118.59
C ILE A 551 43.74 14.49 -119.56
N ILE A 552 44.96 14.15 -119.90
CA ILE A 552 45.90 14.94 -120.74
C ILE A 552 45.73 14.49 -122.17
N PRO A 553 45.74 15.42 -123.18
CA PRO A 553 45.68 15.04 -124.58
C PRO A 553 46.93 14.15 -124.95
N LYS A 554 46.74 13.32 -126.00
CA LYS A 554 47.82 12.52 -126.52
C LYS A 554 48.83 13.29 -127.27
#